data_7ab756139fa5a2e4350ff86092777489
#
_entry.id   7ab756139fa5a2e4350ff86092777489
#
_cell.length_a   1.000
_cell.length_b   1.000
_cell.length_c   1.000
_cell.angle_alpha   90.00
_cell.angle_beta   90.00
_cell.angle_gamma   90.00
#
_symmetry.space_group_name_H-M   'P 1'
#
loop_
_entity.id
_entity.type
_entity.pdbx_description
1 polymer ?
#
loop_
_entity_poly.entity_id
_entity_poly.type
_entity_poly.pdbx_seq_one_letter_code
_entity_poly.pdbx_strand_id
1 'polypeptide(L)'
;MIITEEKYNEELTRYVLPFIRLNFEDGYMKSADGTRIHYGYVTTPVAKAAIVISHGFTECMPKYYEMIYYFAKAGYSVYMVEHRGHGFSDRSVSDISMVTVNSFDDYVSDLDMFIREIVMKREGRRPLYLYGHSMGGAIAALYLEKHPEVFTKAVLSSPMIEMLYGNFSHFAVEAILFVASVLNWNDKYLPSQTPYTDEYDFESSCCLSKARYDYIYKCKVEEERYRTNGATYRWCRAGRKASKYIKKHAQEIKIPVLLCQAGKDYLVSNAAEDEFIAKLPQGIKKVYPDSKHEIFNADDDTLEKFYSDILDSVSYTHLRAHET
;
A
#
# COMPACT_ATOMS: atom_id res chain seq x y z
N MET A 1 -17.11 0.17 14.54
CA MET A 1 -16.48 0.74 15.76
C MET A 1 -15.00 0.59 15.57
N ILE A 2 -14.27 1.67 15.63
CA ILE A 2 -12.82 1.75 15.45
C ILE A 2 -12.15 1.68 16.80
N ILE A 3 -11.00 1.05 16.89
CA ILE A 3 -10.17 1.01 18.08
C ILE A 3 -9.58 2.41 18.30
N THR A 4 -9.84 3.00 19.47
CA THR A 4 -9.31 4.33 19.80
C THR A 4 -7.86 4.26 20.25
N GLU A 5 -7.14 5.38 20.12
CA GLU A 5 -5.74 5.52 20.55
C GLU A 5 -5.54 5.05 21.99
N GLU A 6 -6.42 5.50 22.90
CA GLU A 6 -6.35 5.17 24.34
C GLU A 6 -6.47 3.67 24.61
N LYS A 7 -7.31 2.96 23.86
CA LYS A 7 -7.60 1.52 24.06
C LYS A 7 -6.82 0.62 23.12
N TYR A 8 -5.97 1.16 22.28
CA TYR A 8 -5.35 0.43 21.18
C TYR A 8 -4.67 -0.86 21.64
N ASN A 9 -3.78 -0.79 22.62
CA ASN A 9 -3.03 -1.95 23.08
C ASN A 9 -3.90 -3.04 23.72
N GLU A 10 -4.93 -2.64 24.47
CA GLU A 10 -5.89 -3.56 25.07
C GLU A 10 -6.73 -4.25 23.99
N GLU A 11 -7.36 -3.48 23.12
CA GLU A 11 -8.29 -4.00 22.12
C GLU A 11 -7.59 -4.74 20.98
N LEU A 12 -6.39 -4.29 20.58
CA LEU A 12 -5.53 -5.05 19.67
C LEU A 12 -5.25 -6.46 20.20
N THR A 13 -4.82 -6.55 21.48
CA THR A 13 -4.48 -7.82 22.12
C THR A 13 -5.72 -8.69 22.38
N ARG A 14 -6.85 -8.07 22.71
CA ARG A 14 -8.07 -8.77 23.05
C ARG A 14 -8.88 -9.24 21.86
N TYR A 15 -8.89 -8.48 20.76
CA TYR A 15 -9.76 -8.75 19.61
C TYR A 15 -9.02 -9.00 18.31
N VAL A 16 -8.08 -8.12 17.92
CA VAL A 16 -7.44 -8.19 16.61
C VAL A 16 -6.47 -9.37 16.53
N LEU A 17 -5.49 -9.44 17.43
CA LEU A 17 -4.46 -10.48 17.36
C LEU A 17 -5.04 -11.90 17.54
N PRO A 18 -6.02 -12.16 18.44
CA PRO A 18 -6.69 -13.46 18.49
C PRO A 18 -7.48 -13.77 17.22
N PHE A 19 -8.15 -12.77 16.63
CA PHE A 19 -8.85 -12.95 15.36
C PHE A 19 -7.87 -13.33 14.24
N ILE A 20 -6.76 -12.62 14.10
CA ILE A 20 -5.70 -12.91 13.12
C ILE A 20 -5.17 -14.32 13.35
N ARG A 21 -4.82 -14.68 14.58
CA ARG A 21 -4.29 -16.02 14.93
C ARG A 21 -5.23 -17.17 14.52
N LEU A 22 -6.54 -16.95 14.61
CA LEU A 22 -7.55 -17.97 14.36
C LEU A 22 -8.00 -18.06 12.91
N ASN A 23 -7.94 -16.96 12.15
CA ASN A 23 -8.59 -16.88 10.85
C ASN A 23 -7.64 -16.52 9.70
N PHE A 24 -6.43 -16.05 10.01
CA PHE A 24 -5.47 -15.65 8.98
C PHE A 24 -4.62 -16.85 8.56
N GLU A 25 -4.61 -17.08 7.27
CA GLU A 25 -3.74 -18.06 6.62
C GLU A 25 -2.69 -17.34 5.81
N ASP A 26 -1.48 -17.86 5.77
CA ASP A 26 -0.39 -17.32 4.98
C ASP A 26 0.31 -18.39 4.15
N GLY A 27 1.10 -17.97 3.20
CA GLY A 27 1.84 -18.86 2.33
C GLY A 27 2.78 -18.12 1.38
N TYR A 28 3.36 -18.90 0.49
CA TYR A 28 4.29 -18.39 -0.51
C TYR A 28 3.86 -18.81 -1.91
N MET A 29 4.06 -17.91 -2.86
CA MET A 29 4.03 -18.21 -4.29
C MET A 29 5.38 -17.91 -4.92
N LYS A 30 5.64 -18.43 -6.11
CA LYS A 30 6.82 -18.07 -6.91
C LYS A 30 6.39 -17.11 -8.02
N SER A 31 7.05 -15.98 -8.12
CA SER A 31 6.93 -15.07 -9.25
C SER A 31 7.47 -15.71 -10.55
N ALA A 32 7.20 -15.06 -11.68
CA ALA A 32 7.66 -15.54 -12.98
C ALA A 32 9.20 -15.65 -13.10
N ASP A 33 9.94 -14.83 -12.36
CA ASP A 33 11.41 -14.87 -12.26
C ASP A 33 11.94 -15.81 -11.17
N GLY A 34 11.04 -16.53 -10.48
CA GLY A 34 11.37 -17.46 -9.39
C GLY A 34 11.45 -16.81 -7.99
N THR A 35 11.31 -15.49 -7.87
CA THR A 35 11.25 -14.79 -6.59
C THR A 35 10.10 -15.33 -5.74
N ARG A 36 10.38 -15.69 -4.50
CA ARG A 36 9.38 -16.19 -3.57
C ARG A 36 8.67 -15.00 -2.92
N ILE A 37 7.35 -14.93 -3.10
CA ILE A 37 6.49 -13.86 -2.61
C ILE A 37 5.60 -14.40 -1.50
N HIS A 38 5.64 -13.75 -0.35
CA HIS A 38 4.80 -14.07 0.80
C HIS A 38 3.44 -13.38 0.65
N TYR A 39 2.38 -14.07 1.05
CA TYR A 39 1.02 -13.53 1.08
C TYR A 39 0.26 -14.07 2.28
N GLY A 40 -0.81 -13.37 2.65
CA GLY A 40 -1.76 -13.87 3.64
C GLY A 40 -3.18 -13.44 3.33
N TYR A 41 -4.16 -14.11 3.96
CA TYR A 41 -5.56 -13.84 3.73
C TYR A 41 -6.45 -14.30 4.89
N VAL A 42 -7.63 -13.67 4.95
CA VAL A 42 -8.78 -14.11 5.75
C VAL A 42 -9.95 -14.30 4.78
N THR A 43 -10.50 -15.50 4.73
CA THR A 43 -11.70 -15.78 3.92
C THR A 43 -12.96 -15.81 4.76
N THR A 44 -14.06 -15.35 4.18
CA THR A 44 -15.40 -15.41 4.77
C THR A 44 -16.33 -16.14 3.81
N PRO A 45 -16.96 -17.28 4.18
CA PRO A 45 -17.78 -18.08 3.28
C PRO A 45 -18.90 -17.30 2.60
N VAL A 46 -19.48 -16.33 3.28
CA VAL A 46 -20.56 -15.46 2.82
C VAL A 46 -20.06 -14.04 2.48
N ALA A 47 -18.81 -13.90 2.08
CA ALA A 47 -18.24 -12.59 1.76
C ALA A 47 -19.02 -11.86 0.66
N LYS A 48 -19.21 -10.56 0.82
CA LYS A 48 -19.83 -9.67 -0.17
C LYS A 48 -18.94 -9.50 -1.40
N ALA A 49 -17.64 -9.40 -1.16
CA ALA A 49 -16.58 -9.24 -2.14
C ALA A 49 -15.24 -9.59 -1.47
N ALA A 50 -14.15 -9.60 -2.23
CA ALA A 50 -12.81 -9.71 -1.70
C ALA A 50 -12.03 -8.39 -1.87
N ILE A 51 -11.31 -7.99 -0.83
CA ILE A 51 -10.42 -6.83 -0.85
C ILE A 51 -8.99 -7.32 -0.93
N VAL A 52 -8.24 -6.86 -1.94
CA VAL A 52 -6.81 -7.13 -2.12
C VAL A 52 -6.03 -5.90 -1.66
N ILE A 53 -5.10 -6.08 -0.73
CA ILE A 53 -4.27 -5.02 -0.16
C ILE A 53 -2.88 -5.04 -0.79
N SER A 54 -2.46 -3.89 -1.34
CA SER A 54 -1.13 -3.57 -1.83
C SER A 54 -0.51 -2.53 -0.91
N HIS A 55 0.49 -2.93 -0.13
CA HIS A 55 1.08 -2.11 0.94
C HIS A 55 2.11 -1.09 0.44
N GLY A 56 2.43 -0.12 1.29
CA GLY A 56 3.40 0.94 1.02
C GLY A 56 4.87 0.51 1.15
N PHE A 57 5.76 1.45 0.82
CA PHE A 57 7.20 1.29 0.95
C PHE A 57 7.60 1.09 2.42
N THR A 58 8.53 0.16 2.70
CA THR A 58 9.03 -0.20 4.04
C THR A 58 7.99 -0.74 5.03
N GLU A 59 6.85 -1.17 4.52
CA GLU A 59 5.78 -1.74 5.33
C GLU A 59 5.82 -3.28 5.35
N CYS A 60 5.03 -3.86 6.24
CA CYS A 60 4.93 -5.29 6.45
C CYS A 60 3.51 -5.68 6.88
N MET A 61 3.19 -6.95 6.82
CA MET A 61 1.86 -7.48 7.06
C MET A 61 1.27 -7.13 8.42
N PRO A 62 2.00 -7.17 9.56
CA PRO A 62 1.44 -6.80 10.87
C PRO A 62 0.86 -5.38 10.93
N LYS A 63 1.37 -4.45 10.12
CA LYS A 63 0.86 -3.08 10.04
C LYS A 63 -0.59 -3.00 9.55
N TYR A 64 -1.05 -4.04 8.87
CA TYR A 64 -2.39 -4.13 8.29
C TYR A 64 -3.35 -5.03 9.05
N TYR A 65 -2.95 -5.67 10.16
CA TYR A 65 -3.81 -6.59 10.90
C TYR A 65 -5.10 -5.94 11.40
N GLU A 66 -5.04 -4.69 11.85
CA GLU A 66 -6.22 -3.93 12.28
C GLU A 66 -7.17 -3.67 11.08
N MET A 67 -6.64 -3.26 9.94
CA MET A 67 -7.42 -3.04 8.71
C MET A 67 -8.04 -4.34 8.20
N ILE A 68 -7.27 -5.43 8.19
CA ILE A 68 -7.76 -6.77 7.83
C ILE A 68 -8.92 -7.18 8.74
N TYR A 69 -8.79 -6.95 10.05
CA TYR A 69 -9.84 -7.21 11.02
C TYR A 69 -11.11 -6.42 10.71
N TYR A 70 -11.01 -5.12 10.44
CA TYR A 70 -12.17 -4.28 10.13
C TYR A 70 -12.87 -4.72 8.85
N PHE A 71 -12.15 -4.96 7.80
CA PHE A 71 -12.74 -5.42 6.53
C PHE A 71 -13.37 -6.81 6.66
N ALA A 72 -12.73 -7.74 7.38
CA ALA A 72 -13.31 -9.04 7.63
C ALA A 72 -14.60 -8.96 8.47
N LYS A 73 -14.62 -8.11 9.52
CA LYS A 73 -15.84 -7.86 10.32
C LYS A 73 -16.93 -7.14 9.53
N ALA A 74 -16.58 -6.37 8.52
CA ALA A 74 -17.54 -5.76 7.60
C ALA A 74 -18.09 -6.76 6.55
N GLY A 75 -17.62 -8.01 6.54
CA GLY A 75 -18.11 -9.07 5.67
C GLY A 75 -17.39 -9.18 4.34
N TYR A 76 -16.11 -8.86 4.30
CA TYR A 76 -15.23 -9.05 3.13
C TYR A 76 -14.23 -10.17 3.39
N SER A 77 -13.89 -10.95 2.37
CA SER A 77 -12.62 -11.67 2.36
C SER A 77 -11.49 -10.68 2.13
N VAL A 78 -10.35 -10.87 2.80
CA VAL A 78 -9.23 -9.92 2.71
C VAL A 78 -7.97 -10.68 2.34
N TYR A 79 -7.25 -10.18 1.35
CA TYR A 79 -6.01 -10.74 0.83
C TYR A 79 -4.93 -9.68 0.84
N MET A 80 -3.73 -10.05 1.21
CA MET A 80 -2.58 -9.15 1.20
C MET A 80 -1.34 -9.86 0.69
N VAL A 81 -0.60 -9.22 -0.20
CA VAL A 81 0.73 -9.64 -0.64
C VAL A 81 1.79 -8.79 0.05
N GLU A 82 2.89 -9.39 0.51
CA GLU A 82 4.10 -8.64 0.83
C GLU A 82 4.94 -8.50 -0.44
N HIS A 83 5.10 -7.28 -0.92
CA HIS A 83 5.84 -7.02 -2.16
C HIS A 83 7.28 -7.52 -2.08
N ARG A 84 7.86 -7.94 -3.22
CA ARG A 84 9.28 -8.31 -3.28
C ARG A 84 10.15 -7.28 -2.57
N GLY A 85 11.14 -7.73 -1.82
CA GLY A 85 11.98 -6.86 -1.01
C GLY A 85 11.40 -6.44 0.34
N HIS A 86 10.20 -6.88 0.71
CA HIS A 86 9.53 -6.53 1.96
C HIS A 86 9.09 -7.77 2.74
N GLY A 87 9.00 -7.62 4.05
CA GLY A 87 8.50 -8.65 4.95
C GLY A 87 9.17 -10.01 4.73
N PHE A 88 8.37 -11.04 4.59
CA PHE A 88 8.82 -12.41 4.35
C PHE A 88 9.07 -12.75 2.88
N SER A 89 8.83 -11.83 1.95
CA SER A 89 9.16 -12.00 0.54
C SER A 89 10.66 -11.94 0.30
N ASP A 90 11.14 -12.64 -0.74
CA ASP A 90 12.55 -12.68 -1.08
C ASP A 90 13.09 -11.28 -1.48
N ARG A 91 14.36 -11.08 -1.18
CA ARG A 91 15.15 -9.90 -1.52
C ARG A 91 16.20 -10.25 -2.57
N SER A 92 16.44 -9.33 -3.48
CA SER A 92 17.49 -9.47 -4.49
C SER A 92 18.87 -9.00 -4.02
N VAL A 93 18.95 -8.47 -2.79
CA VAL A 93 20.19 -7.97 -2.15
C VAL A 93 20.33 -8.58 -0.76
N SER A 94 21.55 -8.65 -0.26
CA SER A 94 21.85 -9.26 1.06
C SER A 94 21.48 -8.37 2.25
N ASP A 95 21.44 -7.05 2.05
CA ASP A 95 20.99 -6.11 3.08
C ASP A 95 19.47 -6.13 3.18
N ILE A 96 18.95 -6.66 4.28
CA ILE A 96 17.51 -6.82 4.52
C ILE A 96 16.76 -5.48 4.64
N SER A 97 17.47 -4.41 4.97
CA SER A 97 16.89 -3.07 5.09
C SER A 97 16.71 -2.38 3.73
N MET A 98 17.42 -2.87 2.71
CA MET A 98 17.50 -2.23 1.40
C MET A 98 16.39 -2.69 0.47
N VAL A 99 15.70 -1.74 -0.14
CA VAL A 99 14.70 -2.02 -1.18
C VAL A 99 15.28 -1.68 -2.55
N THR A 100 15.27 -2.67 -3.43
CA THR A 100 15.66 -2.50 -4.83
C THR A 100 14.70 -3.27 -5.75
N VAL A 101 14.44 -2.72 -6.93
CA VAL A 101 13.62 -3.34 -7.99
C VAL A 101 14.05 -2.81 -9.34
N ASN A 102 14.02 -3.64 -10.37
CA ASN A 102 14.38 -3.21 -11.73
C ASN A 102 13.27 -2.36 -12.38
N SER A 103 12.04 -2.74 -12.19
CA SER A 103 10.86 -2.05 -12.70
C SER A 103 9.68 -2.20 -11.74
N PHE A 104 8.78 -1.22 -11.69
CA PHE A 104 7.49 -1.39 -11.03
C PHE A 104 6.60 -2.41 -11.75
N ASP A 105 6.91 -2.76 -12.99
CA ASP A 105 6.28 -3.88 -13.69
C ASP A 105 6.52 -5.22 -12.99
N ASP A 106 7.64 -5.37 -12.27
CA ASP A 106 7.92 -6.58 -11.48
C ASP A 106 6.90 -6.70 -10.33
N TYR A 107 6.60 -5.58 -9.64
CA TYR A 107 5.53 -5.55 -8.61
C TYR A 107 4.15 -5.84 -9.20
N VAL A 108 3.84 -5.26 -10.37
CA VAL A 108 2.56 -5.48 -11.06
C VAL A 108 2.40 -6.94 -11.46
N SER A 109 3.48 -7.56 -11.96
CA SER A 109 3.49 -8.98 -12.34
C SER A 109 3.29 -9.90 -11.12
N ASP A 110 3.95 -9.58 -10.00
CA ASP A 110 3.75 -10.33 -8.74
C ASP A 110 2.31 -10.21 -8.24
N LEU A 111 1.74 -9.00 -8.31
CA LEU A 111 0.36 -8.75 -7.90
C LEU A 111 -0.62 -9.47 -8.83
N ASP A 112 -0.41 -9.47 -10.15
CA ASP A 112 -1.26 -10.22 -11.10
C ASP A 112 -1.24 -11.72 -10.83
N MET A 113 -0.06 -12.26 -10.60
CA MET A 113 0.09 -13.68 -10.26
C MET A 113 -0.61 -14.02 -8.95
N PHE A 114 -0.47 -13.17 -7.91
CA PHE A 114 -1.17 -13.33 -6.64
C PHE A 114 -2.68 -13.33 -6.83
N ILE A 115 -3.19 -12.37 -7.60
CA ILE A 115 -4.63 -12.28 -7.88
C ILE A 115 -5.13 -13.53 -8.60
N ARG A 116 -4.48 -13.95 -9.69
CA ARG A 116 -4.93 -15.08 -10.51
C ARG A 116 -4.78 -16.42 -9.81
N GLU A 117 -3.63 -16.65 -9.18
CA GLU A 117 -3.31 -17.96 -8.63
C GLU A 117 -3.85 -18.18 -7.20
N ILE A 118 -4.03 -17.11 -6.43
CA ILE A 118 -4.43 -17.21 -5.03
C ILE A 118 -5.84 -16.68 -4.82
N VAL A 119 -6.10 -15.41 -5.19
CA VAL A 119 -7.37 -14.75 -4.90
C VAL A 119 -8.51 -15.33 -5.74
N MET A 120 -8.40 -15.30 -7.07
CA MET A 120 -9.47 -15.72 -7.97
C MET A 120 -9.82 -17.21 -7.85
N LYS A 121 -8.83 -18.05 -7.54
CA LYS A 121 -9.08 -19.50 -7.31
C LYS A 121 -9.93 -19.75 -6.06
N ARG A 122 -9.84 -18.89 -5.05
CA ARG A 122 -10.62 -18.98 -3.81
C ARG A 122 -11.97 -18.30 -3.90
N GLU A 123 -12.00 -17.13 -4.52
CA GLU A 123 -13.19 -16.26 -4.56
C GLU A 123 -14.12 -16.58 -5.75
N GLY A 124 -13.62 -17.21 -6.80
CA GLY A 124 -14.39 -17.55 -7.98
C GLY A 124 -14.88 -16.28 -8.72
N ARG A 125 -16.20 -16.07 -8.74
CA ARG A 125 -16.83 -14.94 -9.43
C ARG A 125 -17.19 -13.75 -8.51
N ARG A 126 -16.74 -13.77 -7.25
CA ARG A 126 -17.00 -12.64 -6.35
C ARG A 126 -16.32 -11.38 -6.86
N PRO A 127 -16.94 -10.20 -6.68
CA PRO A 127 -16.30 -8.94 -7.01
C PRO A 127 -14.97 -8.79 -6.25
N LEU A 128 -13.96 -8.27 -6.94
CA LEU A 128 -12.67 -7.95 -6.36
C LEU A 128 -12.53 -6.44 -6.24
N TYR A 129 -12.07 -5.98 -5.08
CA TYR A 129 -11.75 -4.58 -4.80
C TYR A 129 -10.26 -4.48 -4.48
N LEU A 130 -9.62 -3.40 -4.93
CA LEU A 130 -8.20 -3.16 -4.71
C LEU A 130 -8.01 -2.00 -3.73
N TYR A 131 -7.27 -2.25 -2.65
CA TYR A 131 -6.78 -1.20 -1.76
C TYR A 131 -5.27 -1.05 -1.97
N GLY A 132 -4.80 0.18 -2.22
CA GLY A 132 -3.38 0.47 -2.35
C GLY A 132 -2.97 1.69 -1.54
N HIS A 133 -1.91 1.55 -0.72
CA HIS A 133 -1.35 2.66 0.04
C HIS A 133 0.03 3.05 -0.49
N SER A 134 0.30 4.34 -0.67
CA SER A 134 1.63 4.87 -1.02
C SER A 134 2.25 4.19 -2.25
N MET A 135 3.40 3.52 -2.11
CA MET A 135 4.00 2.67 -3.16
C MET A 135 3.00 1.65 -3.70
N GLY A 136 2.26 0.98 -2.80
CA GLY A 136 1.20 0.04 -3.18
C GLY A 136 0.06 0.72 -3.94
N GLY A 137 -0.20 1.99 -3.69
CA GLY A 137 -1.12 2.81 -4.47
C GLY A 137 -0.64 3.07 -5.90
N ALA A 138 0.67 3.29 -6.10
CA ALA A 138 1.26 3.37 -7.43
C ALA A 138 1.21 2.02 -8.17
N ILE A 139 1.51 0.92 -7.48
CA ILE A 139 1.39 -0.43 -8.03
C ILE A 139 -0.06 -0.73 -8.42
N ALA A 140 -1.02 -0.36 -7.56
CA ALA A 140 -2.45 -0.51 -7.82
C ALA A 140 -2.89 0.31 -9.04
N ALA A 141 -2.48 1.57 -9.17
CA ALA A 141 -2.79 2.40 -10.33
C ALA A 141 -2.24 1.79 -11.63
N LEU A 142 -0.95 1.38 -11.65
CA LEU A 142 -0.36 0.69 -12.80
C LEU A 142 -1.09 -0.61 -13.14
N TYR A 143 -1.51 -1.38 -12.13
CA TYR A 143 -2.26 -2.61 -12.34
C TYR A 143 -3.60 -2.32 -13.01
N LEU A 144 -4.36 -1.35 -12.50
CA LEU A 144 -5.67 -0.98 -13.02
C LEU A 144 -5.60 -0.43 -14.46
N GLU A 145 -4.53 0.28 -14.82
CA GLU A 145 -4.29 0.74 -16.19
C GLU A 145 -4.04 -0.40 -17.17
N LYS A 146 -3.37 -1.47 -16.72
CA LYS A 146 -2.98 -2.62 -17.55
C LYS A 146 -3.99 -3.76 -17.56
N HIS A 147 -4.80 -3.87 -16.50
CA HIS A 147 -5.77 -4.95 -16.27
C HIS A 147 -7.14 -4.39 -15.85
N PRO A 148 -7.79 -3.58 -16.69
CA PRO A 148 -9.00 -2.83 -16.32
C PRO A 148 -10.22 -3.71 -16.01
N GLU A 149 -10.17 -5.00 -16.38
CA GLU A 149 -11.28 -5.96 -16.24
C GLU A 149 -11.28 -6.74 -14.91
N VAL A 150 -10.20 -6.65 -14.12
CA VAL A 150 -10.01 -7.54 -12.96
C VAL A 150 -10.73 -7.06 -11.71
N PHE A 151 -10.62 -5.77 -11.43
CA PHE A 151 -11.25 -5.16 -10.26
C PHE A 151 -12.51 -4.39 -10.64
N THR A 152 -13.46 -4.35 -9.72
CA THR A 152 -14.71 -3.60 -9.91
C THR A 152 -14.70 -2.25 -9.19
N LYS A 153 -13.87 -2.09 -8.18
CA LYS A 153 -13.65 -0.84 -7.43
C LYS A 153 -12.23 -0.77 -6.90
N ALA A 154 -11.74 0.42 -6.63
CA ALA A 154 -10.45 0.60 -5.94
C ALA A 154 -10.49 1.74 -4.93
N VAL A 155 -9.63 1.62 -3.92
CA VAL A 155 -9.31 2.66 -2.95
C VAL A 155 -7.81 2.90 -2.98
N LEU A 156 -7.41 4.14 -3.21
CA LEU A 156 -6.01 4.56 -3.22
C LEU A 156 -5.79 5.55 -2.07
N SER A 157 -5.00 5.15 -1.07
CA SER A 157 -4.69 5.95 0.11
C SER A 157 -3.30 6.55 -0.02
N SER A 158 -3.21 7.88 -0.09
CA SER A 158 -1.96 8.63 -0.30
C SER A 158 -1.07 7.99 -1.38
N PRO A 159 -1.62 7.70 -2.60
CA PRO A 159 -0.91 6.91 -3.58
C PRO A 159 0.34 7.65 -4.10
N MET A 160 1.44 6.93 -4.28
CA MET A 160 2.68 7.48 -4.82
C MET A 160 2.56 7.77 -6.33
N ILE A 161 1.67 8.71 -6.69
CA ILE A 161 1.54 9.20 -8.07
C ILE A 161 2.80 9.98 -8.47
N GLU A 162 3.36 10.74 -7.52
CA GLU A 162 4.66 11.38 -7.65
C GLU A 162 5.33 11.53 -6.29
N MET A 163 6.60 11.10 -6.21
CA MET A 163 7.41 11.25 -4.99
C MET A 163 7.85 12.70 -4.82
N LEU A 164 7.86 13.18 -3.57
CA LEU A 164 8.56 14.41 -3.18
C LEU A 164 10.02 14.08 -2.83
N TYR A 165 10.92 15.00 -3.12
CA TYR A 165 12.36 14.81 -2.93
C TYR A 165 12.94 15.89 -1.99
N GLY A 166 12.15 16.36 -1.03
CA GLY A 166 12.52 17.46 -0.17
C GLY A 166 12.88 18.71 -1.00
N ASN A 167 14.08 19.23 -0.80
CA ASN A 167 14.55 20.46 -1.49
C ASN A 167 15.15 20.21 -2.89
N PHE A 168 15.20 18.96 -3.37
CA PHE A 168 15.76 18.67 -4.68
C PHE A 168 14.72 18.88 -5.79
N SER A 169 15.10 19.62 -6.83
CA SER A 169 14.28 19.73 -8.04
C SER A 169 14.27 18.42 -8.82
N HIS A 170 13.21 18.21 -9.61
CA HIS A 170 13.13 17.03 -10.50
C HIS A 170 14.34 16.89 -11.43
N PHE A 171 14.90 18.01 -11.91
CA PHE A 171 16.09 18.02 -12.74
C PHE A 171 17.33 17.56 -11.96
N ALA A 172 17.52 18.05 -10.73
CA ALA A 172 18.63 17.62 -9.88
C ALA A 172 18.56 16.11 -9.58
N VAL A 173 17.36 15.59 -9.28
CA VAL A 173 17.16 14.15 -9.07
C VAL A 173 17.52 13.35 -10.33
N GLU A 174 17.09 13.77 -11.52
CA GLU A 174 17.45 13.09 -12.77
C GLU A 174 18.96 13.07 -12.99
N ALA A 175 19.64 14.21 -12.74
CA ALA A 175 21.09 14.28 -12.86
C ALA A 175 21.81 13.33 -11.88
N ILE A 176 21.36 13.30 -10.62
CA ILE A 176 21.90 12.38 -9.58
C ILE A 176 21.70 10.92 -10.01
N LEU A 177 20.49 10.56 -10.45
CA LEU A 177 20.19 9.19 -10.91
C LEU A 177 21.00 8.81 -12.16
N PHE A 178 21.24 9.76 -13.06
CA PHE A 178 22.08 9.53 -14.23
C PHE A 178 23.54 9.26 -13.82
N VAL A 179 24.13 10.11 -12.97
CA VAL A 179 25.49 9.92 -12.45
C VAL A 179 25.61 8.59 -11.71
N ALA A 180 24.65 8.26 -10.84
CA ALA A 180 24.63 6.98 -10.14
C ALA A 180 24.60 5.78 -11.11
N SER A 181 23.93 5.92 -12.24
CA SER A 181 23.91 4.88 -13.28
C SER A 181 25.28 4.71 -13.95
N VAL A 182 25.93 5.82 -14.31
CA VAL A 182 27.26 5.80 -14.93
C VAL A 182 28.32 5.21 -13.99
N LEU A 183 28.22 5.53 -12.69
CA LEU A 183 29.12 5.02 -11.64
C LEU A 183 28.76 3.61 -11.15
N ASN A 184 27.75 2.97 -11.72
CA ASN A 184 27.25 1.65 -11.30
C ASN A 184 26.82 1.59 -9.80
N TRP A 185 26.21 2.68 -9.30
CA TRP A 185 25.71 2.79 -7.92
C TRP A 185 24.25 2.36 -7.79
N ASN A 186 23.74 1.61 -8.74
CA ASN A 186 22.31 1.25 -8.82
C ASN A 186 21.76 0.64 -7.52
N ASP A 187 22.54 -0.22 -6.88
CA ASP A 187 22.15 -0.93 -5.67
C ASP A 187 22.78 -0.33 -4.38
N LYS A 188 23.11 0.96 -4.41
CA LYS A 188 23.46 1.73 -3.21
C LYS A 188 22.23 2.51 -2.72
N TYR A 189 22.21 2.83 -1.44
CA TYR A 189 21.23 3.73 -0.85
C TYR A 189 21.26 5.11 -1.49
N LEU A 190 20.10 5.74 -1.59
CA LEU A 190 20.00 7.17 -1.89
C LEU A 190 20.68 8.00 -0.78
N PRO A 191 21.14 9.24 -1.06
CA PRO A 191 21.88 10.05 -0.08
C PRO A 191 21.15 10.28 1.25
N SER A 192 19.81 10.28 1.25
CA SER A 192 18.98 10.48 2.43
C SER A 192 18.47 9.17 3.04
N GLN A 193 18.93 8.02 2.55
CA GLN A 193 18.46 6.72 2.98
C GLN A 193 19.58 5.95 3.68
N THR A 194 19.22 5.22 4.72
CA THR A 194 20.14 4.45 5.56
C THR A 194 19.61 3.03 5.81
N PRO A 195 20.44 2.09 6.21
CA PRO A 195 19.97 0.85 6.81
C PRO A 195 19.03 1.12 8.00
N TYR A 196 18.22 0.14 8.34
CA TYR A 196 17.39 0.17 9.54
C TYR A 196 18.27 0.24 10.80
N THR A 197 17.84 1.06 11.75
CA THR A 197 18.37 1.10 13.11
C THR A 197 17.21 0.91 14.10
N ASP A 198 17.51 0.39 15.30
CA ASP A 198 16.51 0.26 16.37
C ASP A 198 16.26 1.61 17.08
N GLU A 199 16.56 2.74 16.44
CA GLU A 199 16.28 4.06 16.97
C GLU A 199 14.78 4.34 16.95
N TYR A 200 14.22 4.70 18.11
CA TYR A 200 12.83 5.07 18.24
C TYR A 200 12.63 6.54 17.84
N ASP A 201 11.88 6.79 16.77
CA ASP A 201 11.61 8.14 16.26
C ASP A 201 10.15 8.29 15.80
N PHE A 202 9.25 8.45 16.76
CA PHE A 202 7.84 8.70 16.46
C PHE A 202 7.61 10.08 15.86
N GLU A 203 8.35 11.09 16.31
CA GLU A 203 8.11 12.50 15.94
C GLU A 203 8.29 12.75 14.43
N SER A 204 9.31 12.15 13.82
CA SER A 204 9.54 12.25 12.37
C SER A 204 8.74 11.26 11.53
N SER A 205 7.99 10.36 12.17
CA SER A 205 7.20 9.36 11.47
C SER A 205 6.03 9.96 10.68
N CYS A 206 5.58 9.25 9.67
CA CYS A 206 4.38 9.58 8.89
C CYS A 206 3.06 9.12 9.53
N CYS A 207 3.11 8.66 10.78
CA CYS A 207 2.01 8.23 11.61
C CYS A 207 1.59 9.33 12.61
N LEU A 208 0.31 9.44 12.96
CA LEU A 208 -0.19 10.30 14.04
C LEU A 208 -0.51 9.52 15.30
N SER A 209 -0.86 8.23 15.18
CA SER A 209 -1.16 7.36 16.31
C SER A 209 0.13 6.80 16.90
N LYS A 210 0.43 7.23 18.12
CA LYS A 210 1.61 6.72 18.85
C LYS A 210 1.47 5.23 19.18
N ALA A 211 0.29 4.80 19.59
CA ALA A 211 0.06 3.39 19.95
C ALA A 211 0.24 2.44 18.75
N ARG A 212 -0.20 2.85 17.54
CA ARG A 212 0.01 2.09 16.30
C ARG A 212 1.47 2.09 15.87
N TYR A 213 2.16 3.22 16.04
CA TYR A 213 3.61 3.31 15.80
C TYR A 213 4.39 2.37 16.74
N ASP A 214 4.10 2.42 18.05
CA ASP A 214 4.74 1.58 19.07
C ASP A 214 4.57 0.08 18.76
N TYR A 215 3.39 -0.32 18.31
CA TYR A 215 3.13 -1.70 17.90
C TYR A 215 4.03 -2.15 16.73
N ILE A 216 4.11 -1.34 15.67
CA ILE A 216 4.94 -1.69 14.51
C ILE A 216 6.43 -1.58 14.83
N TYR A 217 6.84 -0.61 15.63
CA TYR A 217 8.22 -0.54 16.11
C TYR A 217 8.61 -1.83 16.85
N LYS A 218 7.75 -2.30 17.76
CA LYS A 218 7.96 -3.57 18.47
C LYS A 218 8.06 -4.75 17.49
N CYS A 219 7.18 -4.85 16.52
CA CYS A 219 7.23 -5.91 15.49
C CYS A 219 8.57 -5.90 14.72
N LYS A 220 9.11 -4.72 14.38
CA LYS A 220 10.40 -4.59 13.70
C LYS A 220 11.59 -4.95 14.60
N VAL A 221 11.51 -4.66 15.89
CA VAL A 221 12.53 -5.06 16.86
C VAL A 221 12.56 -6.59 17.03
N GLU A 222 11.39 -7.23 17.09
CA GLU A 222 11.25 -8.67 17.33
C GLU A 222 11.53 -9.53 16.07
N GLU A 223 11.29 -8.98 14.84
CA GLU A 223 11.43 -9.71 13.59
C GLU A 223 12.27 -8.93 12.58
N GLU A 224 13.47 -9.38 12.30
CA GLU A 224 14.41 -8.70 11.40
C GLU A 224 13.90 -8.54 9.96
N ARG A 225 13.07 -9.48 9.47
CA ARG A 225 12.48 -9.40 8.12
C ARG A 225 11.54 -8.21 7.93
N TYR A 226 11.05 -7.59 9.00
CA TYR A 226 10.24 -6.37 8.96
C TYR A 226 11.09 -5.09 8.93
N ARG A 227 12.42 -5.17 9.03
CA ARG A 227 13.35 -4.04 9.13
C ARG A 227 13.69 -3.39 7.78
N THR A 228 12.76 -3.42 6.84
CA THR A 228 12.90 -2.70 5.57
C THR A 228 12.90 -1.20 5.83
N ASN A 229 13.87 -0.43 5.26
CA ASN A 229 14.03 0.98 5.58
C ASN A 229 14.39 1.89 4.40
N GLY A 230 15.34 1.53 3.54
CA GLY A 230 15.91 2.46 2.59
C GLY A 230 15.81 2.05 1.12
N ALA A 231 15.55 3.03 0.26
CA ALA A 231 15.49 2.88 -1.19
C ALA A 231 16.88 2.95 -1.83
N THR A 232 17.07 2.18 -2.91
CA THR A 232 18.23 2.30 -3.79
C THR A 232 18.00 3.32 -4.91
N TYR A 233 19.10 3.74 -5.56
CA TYR A 233 19.01 4.54 -6.79
C TYR A 233 18.19 3.83 -7.88
N ARG A 234 18.31 2.50 -7.99
CA ARG A 234 17.54 1.67 -8.93
C ARG A 234 16.05 1.77 -8.65
N TRP A 235 15.63 1.57 -7.38
CA TRP A 235 14.23 1.67 -6.98
C TRP A 235 13.65 3.06 -7.26
N CYS A 236 14.39 4.11 -6.92
CA CYS A 236 13.94 5.49 -7.17
C CYS A 236 13.73 5.76 -8.67
N ARG A 237 14.66 5.29 -9.52
CA ARG A 237 14.52 5.41 -10.99
C ARG A 237 13.30 4.65 -11.49
N ALA A 238 13.09 3.42 -11.01
CA ALA A 238 11.93 2.60 -11.37
C ALA A 238 10.62 3.28 -10.96
N GLY A 239 10.54 3.81 -9.73
CA GLY A 239 9.38 4.56 -9.23
C GLY A 239 9.08 5.82 -10.03
N ARG A 240 10.11 6.61 -10.41
CA ARG A 240 9.92 7.78 -11.28
C ARG A 240 9.40 7.40 -12.66
N LYS A 241 9.88 6.30 -13.23
CA LYS A 241 9.35 5.80 -14.52
C LYS A 241 7.90 5.38 -14.39
N ALA A 242 7.54 4.72 -13.29
CA ALA A 242 6.17 4.35 -12.95
C ALA A 242 5.27 5.59 -12.82
N SER A 243 5.68 6.60 -12.06
CA SER A 243 4.95 7.87 -11.90
C SER A 243 4.66 8.55 -13.23
N LYS A 244 5.66 8.61 -14.14
CA LYS A 244 5.46 9.16 -15.49
C LYS A 244 4.42 8.38 -16.29
N TYR A 245 4.43 7.05 -16.19
CA TYR A 245 3.48 6.18 -16.88
C TYR A 245 2.07 6.38 -16.31
N ILE A 246 1.89 6.30 -15.00
CA ILE A 246 0.61 6.49 -14.30
C ILE A 246 -0.03 7.82 -14.69
N LYS A 247 0.70 8.93 -14.60
CA LYS A 247 0.17 10.26 -14.96
C LYS A 247 -0.25 10.37 -16.43
N LYS A 248 0.39 9.60 -17.32
CA LYS A 248 0.05 9.60 -18.75
C LYS A 248 -1.18 8.74 -19.07
N HIS A 249 -1.39 7.64 -18.35
CA HIS A 249 -2.38 6.62 -18.66
C HIS A 249 -3.58 6.58 -17.69
N ALA A 250 -3.66 7.51 -16.74
CA ALA A 250 -4.70 7.57 -15.71
C ALA A 250 -6.14 7.41 -16.23
N GLN A 251 -6.45 7.99 -17.41
CA GLN A 251 -7.77 7.90 -18.06
C GLN A 251 -8.16 6.48 -18.53
N GLU A 252 -7.22 5.52 -18.50
CA GLU A 252 -7.49 4.12 -18.84
C GLU A 252 -8.19 3.37 -17.69
N ILE A 253 -8.11 3.89 -16.46
CA ILE A 253 -8.83 3.37 -15.30
C ILE A 253 -10.31 3.75 -15.42
N LYS A 254 -11.18 2.76 -15.66
CA LYS A 254 -12.61 2.97 -15.92
C LYS A 254 -13.52 2.64 -14.73
N ILE A 255 -13.00 1.97 -13.73
CA ILE A 255 -13.76 1.59 -12.53
C ILE A 255 -13.86 2.76 -11.54
N PRO A 256 -14.84 2.74 -10.62
CA PRO A 256 -14.87 3.69 -9.50
C PRO A 256 -13.61 3.60 -8.66
N VAL A 257 -12.98 4.75 -8.42
CA VAL A 257 -11.79 4.89 -7.57
C VAL A 257 -12.05 5.94 -6.50
N LEU A 258 -11.92 5.55 -5.24
CA LEU A 258 -11.82 6.48 -4.11
C LEU A 258 -10.34 6.79 -3.85
N LEU A 259 -9.94 8.04 -4.00
CA LEU A 259 -8.63 8.54 -3.60
C LEU A 259 -8.76 9.23 -2.24
N CYS A 260 -8.05 8.71 -1.24
CA CYS A 260 -7.93 9.30 0.09
C CYS A 260 -6.61 10.06 0.16
N GLN A 261 -6.67 11.40 0.23
CA GLN A 261 -5.52 12.29 0.20
C GLN A 261 -5.20 12.79 1.62
N ALA A 262 -3.96 12.61 2.06
CA ALA A 262 -3.46 13.17 3.32
C ALA A 262 -3.11 14.64 3.14
N GLY A 263 -3.72 15.53 3.95
CA GLY A 263 -3.53 16.99 3.81
C GLY A 263 -2.13 17.47 4.19
N LYS A 264 -1.48 16.79 5.15
CA LYS A 264 -0.11 17.09 5.61
C LYS A 264 0.92 16.09 5.08
N ASP A 265 0.70 15.57 3.87
CA ASP A 265 1.65 14.66 3.24
C ASP A 265 2.94 15.38 2.84
N TYR A 266 4.07 14.78 3.16
CA TYR A 266 5.40 15.29 2.80
C TYR A 266 6.24 14.27 2.00
N LEU A 267 5.65 13.10 1.69
CA LEU A 267 6.30 12.02 0.94
C LEU A 267 5.83 11.97 -0.52
N VAL A 268 4.55 12.24 -0.76
CA VAL A 268 3.96 12.24 -2.09
C VAL A 268 3.28 13.56 -2.41
N SER A 269 3.16 13.87 -3.71
CA SER A 269 2.64 15.13 -4.19
C SER A 269 1.10 15.13 -4.24
N ASN A 270 0.45 15.90 -3.37
CA ASN A 270 -1.00 16.12 -3.41
C ASN A 270 -1.45 16.73 -4.75
N ALA A 271 -0.65 17.59 -5.36
CA ALA A 271 -0.94 18.16 -6.66
C ALA A 271 -0.95 17.10 -7.77
N ALA A 272 -0.01 16.13 -7.72
CA ALA A 272 0.00 15.03 -8.68
C ALA A 272 -1.18 14.06 -8.47
N GLU A 273 -1.62 13.85 -7.23
CA GLU A 273 -2.84 13.09 -6.92
C GLU A 273 -4.08 13.80 -7.48
N ASP A 274 -4.15 15.14 -7.36
CA ASP A 274 -5.25 15.95 -7.89
C ASP A 274 -5.31 15.86 -9.42
N GLU A 275 -4.17 15.96 -10.10
CA GLU A 275 -4.08 15.78 -11.56
C GLU A 275 -4.45 14.37 -11.99
N PHE A 276 -4.07 13.36 -11.22
CA PHE A 276 -4.37 11.96 -11.49
C PHE A 276 -5.87 11.71 -11.38
N ILE A 277 -6.48 12.02 -10.22
CA ILE A 277 -7.90 11.72 -9.98
C ILE A 277 -8.83 12.48 -10.93
N ALA A 278 -8.46 13.69 -11.35
CA ALA A 278 -9.22 14.48 -12.31
C ALA A 278 -9.30 13.85 -13.71
N LYS A 279 -8.40 12.94 -14.06
CA LYS A 279 -8.40 12.20 -15.32
C LYS A 279 -9.27 10.94 -15.30
N LEU A 280 -9.63 10.45 -14.11
CA LEU A 280 -10.43 9.23 -13.97
C LEU A 280 -11.91 9.53 -14.21
N PRO A 281 -12.59 8.78 -15.11
CA PRO A 281 -14.00 8.99 -15.39
C PRO A 281 -14.92 8.81 -14.16
N GLN A 282 -14.52 7.98 -13.21
CA GLN A 282 -15.26 7.66 -11.99
C GLN A 282 -14.41 7.86 -10.73
N GLY A 283 -13.55 8.88 -10.76
CA GLY A 283 -12.68 9.24 -9.63
C GLY A 283 -13.41 10.08 -8.59
N ILE A 284 -13.33 9.70 -7.33
CA ILE A 284 -13.81 10.47 -6.17
C ILE A 284 -12.64 10.74 -5.26
N LYS A 285 -12.46 11.99 -4.81
CA LYS A 285 -11.42 12.37 -3.87
C LYS A 285 -12.01 12.72 -2.51
N LYS A 286 -11.41 12.22 -1.46
CA LYS A 286 -11.63 12.61 -0.06
C LYS A 286 -10.31 13.13 0.54
N VAL A 287 -10.36 14.30 1.17
CA VAL A 287 -9.19 14.90 1.82
C VAL A 287 -9.31 14.77 3.32
N TYR A 288 -8.20 14.37 3.95
CA TYR A 288 -8.04 14.28 5.41
C TYR A 288 -7.02 15.36 5.81
N PRO A 289 -7.48 16.59 6.09
CA PRO A 289 -6.63 17.79 6.09
C PRO A 289 -5.54 17.75 7.16
N ASP A 290 -5.79 17.09 8.27
CA ASP A 290 -4.86 17.03 9.39
C ASP A 290 -3.99 15.76 9.41
N SER A 291 -4.28 14.80 8.55
CA SER A 291 -3.53 13.55 8.48
C SER A 291 -2.15 13.74 7.83
N LYS A 292 -1.15 13.08 8.41
CA LYS A 292 0.11 12.75 7.75
C LYS A 292 -0.12 11.64 6.72
N HIS A 293 0.91 11.21 6.04
CA HIS A 293 0.89 10.23 4.94
C HIS A 293 0.09 8.94 5.23
N GLU A 294 0.20 8.41 6.45
CA GLU A 294 -0.48 7.17 6.87
C GLU A 294 -1.87 7.48 7.46
N ILE A 295 -2.87 7.73 6.61
CA ILE A 295 -4.24 8.05 7.05
C ILE A 295 -4.83 6.92 7.92
N PHE A 296 -4.50 5.67 7.64
CA PHE A 296 -4.95 4.50 8.42
C PHE A 296 -4.25 4.34 9.78
N ASN A 297 -3.32 5.22 10.10
CA ASN A 297 -2.64 5.36 11.39
C ASN A 297 -2.76 6.81 11.92
N ALA A 298 -3.86 7.48 11.60
CA ALA A 298 -4.15 8.84 12.05
C ALA A 298 -4.79 8.86 13.47
N ASP A 299 -5.30 10.02 13.87
CA ASP A 299 -6.12 10.18 15.07
C ASP A 299 -7.50 9.51 14.92
N ASP A 300 -8.20 9.33 16.04
CA ASP A 300 -9.45 8.58 16.10
C ASP A 300 -10.54 9.12 15.18
N ASP A 301 -10.74 10.43 15.13
CA ASP A 301 -11.77 11.07 14.29
C ASP A 301 -11.46 10.88 12.81
N THR A 302 -10.20 11.04 12.44
CA THR A 302 -9.72 10.80 11.06
C THR A 302 -9.90 9.33 10.67
N LEU A 303 -9.57 8.40 11.57
CA LEU A 303 -9.72 6.97 11.33
C LEU A 303 -11.19 6.56 11.15
N GLU A 304 -12.10 7.05 12.01
CA GLU A 304 -13.53 6.76 11.89
C GLU A 304 -14.06 7.21 10.54
N LYS A 305 -13.72 8.43 10.13
CA LYS A 305 -14.09 8.97 8.84
C LYS A 305 -13.47 8.18 7.67
N PHE A 306 -12.20 7.82 7.77
CA PHE A 306 -11.48 7.08 6.74
C PHE A 306 -12.10 5.70 6.47
N TYR A 307 -12.34 4.92 7.51
CA TYR A 307 -12.96 3.61 7.35
C TYR A 307 -14.43 3.69 6.93
N SER A 308 -15.18 4.72 7.37
CA SER A 308 -16.54 4.97 6.89
C SER A 308 -16.54 5.29 5.39
N ASP A 309 -15.70 6.22 4.93
CA ASP A 309 -15.59 6.61 3.52
C ASP A 309 -15.21 5.40 2.63
N ILE A 310 -14.29 4.53 3.11
CA ILE A 310 -13.92 3.30 2.40
C ILE A 310 -15.10 2.33 2.31
N LEU A 311 -15.70 1.99 3.46
CA LEU A 311 -16.79 1.01 3.51
C LEU A 311 -18.00 1.47 2.70
N ASP A 312 -18.30 2.76 2.67
CA ASP A 312 -19.34 3.34 1.83
C ASP A 312 -18.98 3.21 0.34
N SER A 313 -17.73 3.48 -0.03
CA SER A 313 -17.27 3.39 -1.42
C SER A 313 -17.36 1.96 -1.97
N VAL A 314 -17.08 0.96 -1.13
CA VAL A 314 -17.11 -0.46 -1.52
C VAL A 314 -18.47 -1.13 -1.29
N SER A 315 -19.41 -0.49 -0.58
CA SER A 315 -20.75 -1.04 -0.40
C SER A 315 -21.52 -1.09 -1.73
N TYR A 316 -22.40 -2.08 -1.88
CA TYR A 316 -23.11 -2.38 -3.14
C TYR A 316 -24.19 -1.34 -3.52
N THR A 317 -24.48 -0.38 -2.65
CA THR A 317 -25.69 0.45 -2.70
C THR A 317 -25.67 1.56 -3.77
N HIS A 318 -24.53 1.89 -4.38
CA HIS A 318 -24.43 3.03 -5.31
C HIS A 318 -24.53 2.70 -6.81
N LEU A 319 -24.75 1.42 -7.19
CA LEU A 319 -24.85 1.03 -8.61
C LEU A 319 -26.25 1.19 -9.23
N ARG A 320 -27.25 1.71 -8.50
CA ARG A 320 -28.65 1.83 -9.01
C ARG A 320 -29.17 3.26 -9.17
N ALA A 321 -28.35 4.29 -9.11
CA ALA A 321 -28.82 5.68 -9.18
C ALA A 321 -28.78 6.32 -10.60
N HIS A 322 -28.40 5.58 -11.64
CA HIS A 322 -28.32 6.11 -13.01
C HIS A 322 -29.03 5.25 -14.09
N GLU A 323 -29.96 4.38 -13.68
CA GLU A 323 -30.87 3.74 -14.62
C GLU A 323 -32.33 4.18 -14.30
N THR A 324 -32.67 5.41 -14.61
CA THR A 324 -34.03 5.88 -14.89
C THR A 324 -33.97 7.04 -15.88
#